data_fd5cc5fa4f54c52f9f31cc6ff1330c25
#
_entry.id   fd5cc5fa4f54c52f9f31cc6ff1330c25
#
_cell.length_a   1.000
_cell.length_b   1.000
_cell.length_c   1.000
_cell.angle_alpha   90.00
_cell.angle_beta   90.00
_cell.angle_gamma   90.00
#
_symmetry.space_group_name_H-M   'P 1'
#
loop_
_entity.id
_entity.type
_entity.pdbx_description
1 polymer ?
#
loop_
_entity_poly.entity_id
_entity_poly.type
_entity_poly.pdbx_seq_one_letter_code
_entity_poly.pdbx_strand_id
1 'polypeptide(L)'
;MNDKDYKTTRLQDYKLRLLAFGFWLLALAFVVSSCSTGKDIARSNIKTMSTNHLIREVEDNQFEFDNLEAKIGVNLKGNNNMGLKGQIRMQNDSVIWISLSLKVGIEIGRIMITPDSVKYINRSTKTYLAESIDYFNEHLPIMPSIQFLQDMLLGNDSQIKRGEKYKSYIDNKRYKLETKNDFLDKNIWILPETFKIGEYNIKDNKTNSGELTLKYENFQNIDGKLLPTRIVFDASNIIGSQDNKSVIHVEIIYSDIKRNEVMEFPFNISPKFEQILIW
;
A
#
# COMPACT_ATOMS: atom_id res chain seq x y z
N MET A 1 -64.39 -56.70 17.16
CA MET A 1 -63.13 -56.19 16.55
C MET A 1 -62.12 -56.21 17.65
N ASN A 2 -61.15 -57.13 17.57
CA ASN A 2 -60.37 -57.61 18.71
C ASN A 2 -59.20 -56.58 19.02
N ASP A 3 -59.03 -56.29 20.32
CA ASP A 3 -58.02 -55.37 20.90
C ASP A 3 -56.57 -55.74 20.53
N LYS A 4 -56.36 -56.95 20.05
CA LYS A 4 -55.04 -57.41 19.54
C LYS A 4 -54.71 -56.87 18.16
N ASP A 5 -55.66 -56.61 17.29
CA ASP A 5 -55.39 -56.08 15.93
C ASP A 5 -55.05 -54.58 15.97
N TYR A 6 -55.57 -53.84 16.96
CA TYR A 6 -55.26 -52.40 17.10
C TYR A 6 -53.88 -52.17 17.64
N LYS A 7 -53.30 -53.03 18.47
CA LYS A 7 -51.98 -52.95 19.02
C LYS A 7 -50.89 -53.31 17.98
N THR A 8 -51.18 -54.28 17.10
CA THR A 8 -50.26 -54.71 16.04
C THR A 8 -50.16 -53.68 14.96
N THR A 9 -51.20 -52.98 14.57
CA THR A 9 -51.18 -51.90 13.58
C THR A 9 -50.45 -50.69 14.09
N ARG A 10 -50.59 -50.31 15.36
CA ARG A 10 -49.84 -49.21 15.98
C ARG A 10 -48.32 -49.48 16.07
N LEU A 11 -47.91 -50.69 16.35
CA LEU A 11 -46.53 -51.11 16.44
C LEU A 11 -45.87 -51.17 15.07
N GLN A 12 -46.58 -51.48 14.00
CA GLN A 12 -46.08 -51.41 12.63
C GLN A 12 -45.93 -49.97 12.17
N ASP A 13 -46.89 -49.09 12.48
CA ASP A 13 -46.72 -47.62 12.15
C ASP A 13 -45.56 -46.96 12.89
N TYR A 14 -45.33 -47.36 14.14
CA TYR A 14 -44.17 -46.84 14.89
C TYR A 14 -42.83 -47.31 14.30
N LYS A 15 -42.73 -48.57 13.86
CA LYS A 15 -41.56 -49.11 13.21
C LYS A 15 -41.30 -48.45 11.85
N LEU A 16 -42.37 -48.19 11.09
CA LEU A 16 -42.26 -47.51 9.80
C LEU A 16 -41.79 -46.04 9.96
N ARG A 17 -42.29 -45.32 10.97
CA ARG A 17 -41.91 -43.97 11.30
C ARG A 17 -40.45 -43.87 11.82
N LEU A 18 -40.00 -44.85 12.62
CA LEU A 18 -38.65 -44.96 13.09
C LEU A 18 -37.65 -45.26 11.96
N LEU A 19 -38.03 -46.12 11.01
CA LEU A 19 -37.24 -46.41 9.82
C LEU A 19 -37.19 -45.22 8.87
N ALA A 20 -38.29 -44.48 8.70
CA ALA A 20 -38.29 -43.24 7.89
C ALA A 20 -37.47 -42.14 8.54
N PHE A 21 -37.52 -42.03 9.87
CA PHE A 21 -36.69 -41.05 10.61
C PHE A 21 -35.20 -41.41 10.58
N GLY A 22 -34.84 -42.71 10.67
CA GLY A 22 -33.49 -43.21 10.49
C GLY A 22 -32.92 -42.96 9.09
N PHE A 23 -33.74 -43.15 8.05
CA PHE A 23 -33.38 -42.88 6.66
C PHE A 23 -33.18 -41.38 6.39
N TRP A 24 -34.01 -40.55 7.05
CA TRP A 24 -33.88 -39.08 6.95
C TRP A 24 -32.61 -38.55 7.67
N LEU A 25 -32.26 -39.15 8.82
CA LEU A 25 -31.02 -38.86 9.52
C LEU A 25 -29.77 -39.33 8.75
N LEU A 26 -29.84 -40.45 8.05
CA LEU A 26 -28.76 -40.92 7.16
C LEU A 26 -28.62 -40.04 5.93
N ALA A 27 -29.71 -39.55 5.37
CA ALA A 27 -29.66 -38.58 4.26
C ALA A 27 -29.08 -37.24 4.68
N LEU A 28 -29.36 -36.77 5.90
CA LEU A 28 -28.75 -35.54 6.45
C LEU A 28 -27.24 -35.70 6.69
N ALA A 29 -26.77 -36.88 7.07
CA ALA A 29 -25.34 -37.16 7.28
C ALA A 29 -24.54 -37.13 5.97
N PHE A 30 -25.18 -37.43 4.83
CA PHE A 30 -24.54 -37.33 3.51
C PHE A 30 -24.41 -35.89 2.98
N VAL A 31 -25.23 -34.97 3.48
CA VAL A 31 -25.16 -33.55 3.04
C VAL A 31 -24.06 -32.78 3.74
N VAL A 32 -23.60 -33.21 4.92
CA VAL A 32 -22.49 -32.56 5.65
C VAL A 32 -21.11 -33.12 5.28
N SER A 33 -21.01 -34.18 4.48
CA SER A 33 -19.74 -34.66 3.91
C SER A 33 -19.46 -34.03 2.53
N SER A 34 -20.02 -32.83 2.26
CA SER A 34 -19.41 -31.95 1.29
C SER A 34 -18.04 -31.58 1.84
N CYS A 35 -17.06 -32.41 1.55
CA CYS A 35 -15.65 -32.04 1.67
C CYS A 35 -15.51 -30.61 1.13
N SER A 36 -15.23 -29.68 2.02
CA SER A 36 -14.44 -28.55 1.61
C SER A 36 -13.14 -29.16 1.06
N THR A 37 -13.12 -29.41 -0.23
CA THR A 37 -11.88 -29.37 -0.97
C THR A 37 -11.37 -27.98 -0.67
N GLY A 38 -10.58 -27.88 0.41
CA GLY A 38 -9.60 -26.83 0.50
C GLY A 38 -8.97 -26.88 -0.90
N LYS A 39 -9.21 -25.85 -1.70
CA LYS A 39 -8.33 -25.59 -2.81
C LYS A 39 -6.98 -25.52 -2.12
N ASP A 40 -6.23 -26.61 -2.14
CA ASP A 40 -4.80 -26.53 -2.15
C ASP A 40 -4.56 -25.47 -3.22
N ILE A 41 -4.21 -24.26 -2.75
CA ILE A 41 -3.69 -23.23 -3.62
C ILE A 41 -2.55 -23.93 -4.26
N ALA A 42 -2.76 -24.35 -5.51
CA ALA A 42 -1.79 -25.06 -6.30
C ALA A 42 -0.50 -24.31 -6.03
N ARG A 43 0.54 -25.02 -5.60
CA ARG A 43 1.89 -24.46 -5.50
C ARG A 43 2.16 -23.89 -6.88
N SER A 44 1.89 -22.62 -7.08
CA SER A 44 2.27 -21.93 -8.29
C SER A 44 3.79 -22.00 -8.28
N ASN A 45 4.33 -22.93 -9.05
CA ASN A 45 5.75 -23.00 -9.30
C ASN A 45 6.07 -21.72 -10.08
N ILE A 46 6.48 -20.68 -9.35
CA ILE A 46 6.90 -19.43 -9.95
C ILE A 46 8.08 -19.80 -10.86
N LYS A 47 7.92 -19.51 -12.16
CA LYS A 47 8.97 -19.80 -13.14
C LYS A 47 10.14 -18.86 -12.89
N THR A 48 11.35 -19.39 -12.82
CA THR A 48 12.56 -18.58 -12.82
C THR A 48 12.66 -17.80 -14.13
N MET A 49 13.03 -16.53 -14.03
CA MET A 49 13.27 -15.67 -15.19
C MET A 49 14.58 -14.90 -15.02
N SER A 50 15.16 -14.45 -16.12
CA SER A 50 16.37 -13.63 -16.07
C SER A 50 16.07 -12.27 -15.43
N THR A 51 17.06 -11.66 -14.78
CA THR A 51 16.95 -10.34 -14.16
C THR A 51 16.43 -9.28 -15.16
N ASN A 52 16.97 -9.25 -16.37
CA ASN A 52 16.54 -8.29 -17.39
C ASN A 52 15.09 -8.52 -17.86
N HIS A 53 14.63 -9.78 -17.87
CA HIS A 53 13.23 -10.06 -18.20
C HIS A 53 12.30 -9.59 -17.08
N LEU A 54 12.66 -9.88 -15.82
CA LEU A 54 11.90 -9.43 -14.67
C LEU A 54 11.81 -7.89 -14.60
N ILE A 55 12.93 -7.19 -14.87
CA ILE A 55 12.94 -5.72 -14.91
C ILE A 55 11.99 -5.20 -15.99
N ARG A 56 11.98 -5.80 -17.18
CA ARG A 56 11.05 -5.42 -18.25
C ARG A 56 9.61 -5.59 -17.82
N GLU A 57 9.26 -6.73 -17.22
CA GLU A 57 7.90 -6.95 -16.74
C GLU A 57 7.48 -5.89 -15.69
N VAL A 58 8.39 -5.49 -14.81
CA VAL A 58 8.13 -4.40 -13.85
C VAL A 58 7.93 -3.06 -14.56
N GLU A 59 8.80 -2.72 -15.52
CA GLU A 59 8.71 -1.49 -16.31
C GLU A 59 7.37 -1.41 -17.07
N ASP A 60 6.98 -2.49 -17.76
CA ASP A 60 5.76 -2.55 -18.58
C ASP A 60 4.46 -2.48 -17.73
N ASN A 61 4.56 -2.84 -16.46
CA ASN A 61 3.44 -2.84 -15.52
C ASN A 61 3.42 -1.65 -14.56
N GLN A 62 4.24 -0.63 -14.77
CA GLN A 62 4.16 0.61 -13.98
C GLN A 62 2.82 1.34 -14.19
N PHE A 63 2.38 2.06 -13.17
CA PHE A 63 1.21 2.91 -13.25
C PHE A 63 1.61 4.26 -13.85
N GLU A 64 1.20 4.49 -15.08
CA GLU A 64 1.47 5.73 -15.82
C GLU A 64 0.31 6.69 -15.68
N PHE A 65 0.58 7.99 -15.59
CA PHE A 65 -0.40 9.05 -15.48
C PHE A 65 0.19 10.38 -15.98
N ASP A 66 -0.66 11.24 -16.50
CA ASP A 66 -0.33 12.67 -16.70
C ASP A 66 -0.77 13.44 -15.45
N ASN A 67 -1.99 13.19 -15.00
CA ASN A 67 -2.60 13.76 -13.81
C ASN A 67 -3.27 12.65 -13.00
N LEU A 68 -3.18 12.73 -11.67
CA LEU A 68 -3.84 11.82 -10.73
C LEU A 68 -4.45 12.61 -9.58
N GLU A 69 -5.74 12.39 -9.33
CA GLU A 69 -6.43 12.88 -8.13
C GLU A 69 -6.99 11.68 -7.35
N ALA A 70 -6.84 11.70 -6.03
CA ALA A 70 -7.49 10.73 -5.16
C ALA A 70 -7.86 11.35 -3.82
N LYS A 71 -8.92 10.85 -3.18
CA LYS A 71 -9.13 11.04 -1.75
C LYS A 71 -8.20 10.13 -0.98
N ILE A 72 -7.67 10.62 0.12
CA ILE A 72 -6.77 9.86 0.99
C ILE A 72 -7.27 9.79 2.42
N GLY A 73 -7.11 8.62 3.02
CA GLY A 73 -7.08 8.43 4.46
C GLY A 73 -5.63 8.23 4.90
N VAL A 74 -5.16 8.97 5.89
CA VAL A 74 -3.79 8.86 6.43
C VAL A 74 -3.87 8.51 7.90
N ASN A 75 -3.28 7.38 8.27
CA ASN A 75 -3.17 6.93 9.66
C ASN A 75 -1.70 7.00 10.07
N LEU A 76 -1.40 7.88 11.01
CA LEU A 76 -0.09 7.98 11.64
C LEU A 76 -0.12 7.19 12.95
N LYS A 77 0.84 6.29 13.13
CA LYS A 77 1.03 5.58 14.39
C LYS A 77 2.38 5.96 14.98
N GLY A 78 2.39 6.32 16.23
CA GLY A 78 3.57 6.73 16.99
C GLY A 78 3.16 7.00 18.43
N ASN A 79 3.82 7.96 19.08
CA ASN A 79 3.46 8.37 20.46
C ASN A 79 2.00 8.85 20.56
N ASN A 80 1.46 9.43 19.49
CA ASN A 80 0.05 9.80 19.36
C ASN A 80 -0.48 9.27 18.03
N ASN A 81 -1.47 8.39 18.08
CA ASN A 81 -2.13 7.92 16.88
C ASN A 81 -3.05 9.00 16.31
N MET A 82 -2.90 9.33 15.05
CA MET A 82 -3.68 10.35 14.37
C MET A 82 -4.25 9.83 13.05
N GLY A 83 -5.55 9.95 12.86
CA GLY A 83 -6.23 9.66 11.59
C GLY A 83 -6.64 10.97 10.90
N LEU A 84 -6.19 11.15 9.67
CA LEU A 84 -6.51 12.31 8.84
C LEU A 84 -7.26 11.85 7.58
N LYS A 85 -8.01 12.75 6.99
CA LYS A 85 -8.57 12.61 5.64
C LYS A 85 -7.99 13.69 4.76
N GLY A 86 -7.96 13.47 3.47
CA GLY A 86 -7.45 14.49 2.57
C GLY A 86 -7.67 14.18 1.12
N GLN A 87 -7.00 14.95 0.32
CA GLN A 87 -6.93 14.80 -1.12
C GLN A 87 -5.48 14.91 -1.56
N ILE A 88 -5.09 14.04 -2.46
CA ILE A 88 -3.83 14.14 -3.18
C ILE A 88 -4.10 14.44 -4.64
N ARG A 89 -3.30 15.32 -5.21
CA ARG A 89 -3.25 15.61 -6.64
C ARG A 89 -1.81 15.55 -7.09
N MET A 90 -1.57 14.91 -8.19
CA MET A 90 -0.23 14.82 -8.78
C MET A 90 -0.31 15.11 -10.27
N GLN A 91 0.69 15.83 -10.76
CA GLN A 91 1.00 15.91 -12.18
C GLN A 91 2.38 15.29 -12.37
N ASN A 92 2.48 14.41 -13.35
CA ASN A 92 3.71 13.63 -13.57
C ASN A 92 4.92 14.54 -13.70
N ASP A 93 6.00 14.21 -12.97
CA ASP A 93 7.27 14.93 -12.90
C ASP A 93 7.18 16.43 -12.55
N SER A 94 6.01 16.95 -12.17
CA SER A 94 5.78 18.37 -12.01
C SER A 94 5.35 18.77 -10.61
N VAL A 95 4.35 18.10 -10.03
CA VAL A 95 3.83 18.50 -8.73
C VAL A 95 3.21 17.34 -7.95
N ILE A 96 3.40 17.36 -6.64
CA ILE A 96 2.63 16.62 -5.64
C ILE A 96 1.96 17.66 -4.75
N TRP A 97 0.64 17.63 -4.70
CA TRP A 97 -0.19 18.50 -3.87
C TRP A 97 -1.05 17.67 -2.94
N ILE A 98 -1.00 17.95 -1.64
CA ILE A 98 -1.75 17.22 -0.62
C ILE A 98 -2.44 18.21 0.29
N SER A 99 -3.74 18.07 0.47
CA SER A 99 -4.53 18.77 1.49
C SER A 99 -4.97 17.77 2.55
N LEU A 100 -4.74 18.08 3.81
CA LEU A 100 -5.09 17.23 4.95
C LEU A 100 -6.10 17.91 5.85
N SER A 101 -7.08 17.15 6.31
CA SER A 101 -8.19 17.61 7.15
C SER A 101 -8.42 16.67 8.33
N LEU A 102 -8.92 17.19 9.42
CA LEU A 102 -9.51 16.39 10.49
C LEU A 102 -10.86 15.82 10.04
N LYS A 103 -11.43 14.89 10.84
CA LYS A 103 -12.69 14.17 10.56
C LYS A 103 -13.88 15.07 10.18
N VAL A 104 -13.85 16.34 10.52
CA VAL A 104 -14.96 17.31 10.33
C VAL A 104 -14.81 18.13 9.04
N GLY A 105 -13.85 17.81 8.16
CA GLY A 105 -13.65 18.53 6.90
C GLY A 105 -12.89 19.86 7.01
N ILE A 106 -12.39 20.20 8.18
CA ILE A 106 -11.56 21.40 8.39
C ILE A 106 -10.12 21.07 7.95
N GLU A 107 -9.65 21.77 6.93
CA GLU A 107 -8.26 21.65 6.47
C GLU A 107 -7.30 22.13 7.57
N ILE A 108 -6.38 21.25 7.96
CA ILE A 108 -5.35 21.54 8.98
C ILE A 108 -3.98 21.78 8.38
N GLY A 109 -3.73 21.28 7.16
CA GLY A 109 -2.46 21.44 6.50
C GLY A 109 -2.51 21.20 5.01
N ARG A 110 -1.56 21.78 4.31
CA ARG A 110 -1.36 21.60 2.88
C ARG A 110 0.11 21.51 2.55
N ILE A 111 0.43 20.59 1.66
CA ILE A 111 1.78 20.37 1.17
C ILE A 111 1.76 20.53 -0.34
N MET A 112 2.78 21.16 -0.90
CA MET A 112 3.05 21.17 -2.33
C MET A 112 4.54 20.98 -2.55
N ILE A 113 4.88 19.98 -3.36
CA ILE A 113 6.25 19.66 -3.76
C ILE A 113 6.33 19.81 -5.27
N THR A 114 7.32 20.52 -5.73
CA THR A 114 7.71 20.67 -7.14
C THR A 114 9.15 20.29 -7.31
N PRO A 115 9.70 20.18 -8.54
CA PRO A 115 11.13 19.96 -8.75
C PRO A 115 12.03 21.01 -8.06
N ASP A 116 11.51 22.23 -7.87
CA ASP A 116 12.30 23.38 -7.41
C ASP A 116 12.01 23.77 -5.95
N SER A 117 10.89 23.34 -5.37
CA SER A 117 10.47 23.84 -4.06
C SER A 117 9.61 22.88 -3.27
N VAL A 118 9.66 23.02 -1.94
CA VAL A 118 8.73 22.42 -1.00
C VAL A 118 8.01 23.52 -0.24
N LYS A 119 6.67 23.44 -0.24
CA LYS A 119 5.80 24.36 0.48
C LYS A 119 4.88 23.59 1.41
N TYR A 120 4.74 24.08 2.63
CA TYR A 120 3.87 23.50 3.64
C TYR A 120 3.12 24.60 4.39
N ILE A 121 1.86 24.40 4.65
CA ILE A 121 1.01 25.26 5.48
C ILE A 121 0.48 24.45 6.65
N ASN A 122 0.63 24.98 7.87
CA ASN A 122 -0.06 24.50 9.05
C ASN A 122 -1.10 25.53 9.49
N ARG A 123 -2.37 25.20 9.31
CA ARG A 123 -3.48 26.12 9.65
C ARG A 123 -3.77 26.17 11.14
N SER A 124 -3.40 25.11 11.88
CA SER A 124 -3.61 25.06 13.34
C SER A 124 -2.68 26.01 14.07
N THR A 125 -1.42 26.07 13.67
CA THR A 125 -0.40 26.96 14.25
C THR A 125 -0.27 28.29 13.51
N LYS A 126 -0.94 28.42 12.33
CA LYS A 126 -0.82 29.58 11.42
C LYS A 126 0.63 29.80 10.98
N THR A 127 1.32 28.72 10.65
CA THR A 127 2.69 28.76 10.17
C THR A 127 2.80 28.19 8.76
N TYR A 128 3.85 28.54 8.05
CA TYR A 128 4.16 27.99 6.76
C TYR A 128 5.67 27.83 6.55
N LEU A 129 6.02 26.89 5.67
CA LEU A 129 7.35 26.74 5.09
C LEU A 129 7.23 26.96 3.58
N ALA A 130 8.17 27.68 2.98
CA ALA A 130 8.25 27.83 1.53
C ALA A 130 9.71 28.00 1.16
N GLU A 131 10.36 26.88 0.84
CA GLU A 131 11.79 26.81 0.63
C GLU A 131 12.14 26.14 -0.70
N SER A 132 13.29 26.48 -1.26
CA SER A 132 13.82 25.82 -2.44
C SER A 132 14.31 24.41 -2.13
N ILE A 133 14.43 23.56 -3.14
CA ILE A 133 15.06 22.25 -2.99
C ILE A 133 16.51 22.38 -2.52
N ASP A 134 17.22 23.44 -2.92
CA ASP A 134 18.60 23.67 -2.49
C ASP A 134 18.73 23.84 -0.98
N TYR A 135 17.77 24.54 -0.34
CA TYR A 135 17.70 24.62 1.12
C TYR A 135 17.67 23.23 1.78
N PHE A 136 16.92 22.28 1.21
CA PHE A 136 16.89 20.92 1.74
C PHE A 136 18.15 20.14 1.42
N ASN A 137 18.77 20.37 0.25
CA ASN A 137 20.03 19.73 -0.14
C ASN A 137 21.21 20.13 0.78
N GLU A 138 21.18 21.35 1.33
CA GLU A 138 22.20 21.81 2.30
C GLU A 138 22.08 21.10 3.65
N HIS A 139 20.87 20.67 4.04
CA HIS A 139 20.59 20.15 5.37
C HIS A 139 20.32 18.64 5.41
N LEU A 140 19.93 18.06 4.28
CA LEU A 140 19.68 16.63 4.14
C LEU A 140 20.78 15.96 3.33
N PRO A 141 21.25 14.78 3.72
CA PRO A 141 22.29 14.05 2.97
C PRO A 141 21.86 13.71 1.53
N ILE A 142 20.58 13.53 1.29
CA ILE A 142 19.98 13.28 -0.02
C ILE A 142 18.53 13.75 0.02
N MET A 143 18.17 14.69 -0.87
CA MET A 143 16.76 15.01 -1.12
C MET A 143 16.24 14.13 -2.26
N PRO A 144 15.16 13.36 -2.05
CA PRO A 144 14.59 12.55 -3.11
C PRO A 144 14.00 13.43 -4.22
N SER A 145 14.18 13.02 -5.48
CA SER A 145 13.54 13.70 -6.61
C SER A 145 12.01 13.58 -6.52
N ILE A 146 11.31 14.52 -7.17
CA ILE A 146 9.84 14.46 -7.25
C ILE A 146 9.37 13.15 -7.87
N GLN A 147 10.04 12.66 -8.91
CA GLN A 147 9.74 11.40 -9.55
C GLN A 147 9.84 10.23 -8.58
N PHE A 148 10.91 10.17 -7.77
CA PHE A 148 11.04 9.12 -6.75
C PHE A 148 9.92 9.19 -5.70
N LEU A 149 9.52 10.39 -5.27
CA LEU A 149 8.39 10.56 -4.35
C LEU A 149 7.07 10.11 -4.97
N GLN A 150 6.84 10.42 -6.24
CA GLN A 150 5.66 9.96 -6.98
C GLN A 150 5.67 8.43 -7.14
N ASP A 151 6.82 7.84 -7.48
CA ASP A 151 6.98 6.40 -7.58
C ASP A 151 6.63 5.69 -6.27
N MET A 152 7.12 6.20 -5.14
CA MET A 152 6.79 5.66 -3.81
C MET A 152 5.29 5.71 -3.50
N LEU A 153 4.59 6.76 -3.95
CA LEU A 153 3.14 6.92 -3.76
C LEU A 153 2.31 6.04 -4.71
N LEU A 154 2.91 5.49 -5.75
CA LEU A 154 2.21 4.70 -6.78
C LEU A 154 2.62 3.21 -6.81
N GLY A 155 3.61 2.82 -6.02
CA GLY A 155 4.20 1.49 -6.09
C GLY A 155 4.95 1.24 -7.39
N ASN A 156 5.55 2.27 -7.94
CA ASN A 156 6.46 2.24 -9.09
C ASN A 156 7.92 2.30 -8.62
N ASP A 157 8.84 2.11 -9.54
CA ASP A 157 10.26 2.45 -9.41
C ASP A 157 10.87 2.73 -10.78
N SER A 158 10.84 3.99 -11.19
CA SER A 158 11.44 4.46 -12.45
C SER A 158 12.97 4.40 -12.46
N GLN A 159 13.59 4.15 -11.31
CA GLN A 159 15.03 4.01 -11.17
C GLN A 159 15.52 2.58 -11.42
N ILE A 160 14.63 1.60 -11.50
CA ILE A 160 14.99 0.24 -11.94
C ILE A 160 15.33 0.31 -13.43
N LYS A 161 16.60 0.15 -13.78
CA LYS A 161 17.07 0.17 -15.17
C LYS A 161 17.71 -1.15 -15.54
N ARG A 162 17.48 -1.55 -16.80
CA ARG A 162 18.21 -2.68 -17.38
C ARG A 162 19.71 -2.35 -17.44
N GLY A 163 20.54 -3.29 -17.05
CA GLY A 163 21.99 -3.12 -17.02
C GLY A 163 22.55 -2.66 -15.67
N GLU A 164 21.73 -2.29 -14.71
CA GLU A 164 22.18 -2.16 -13.34
C GLU A 164 22.48 -3.53 -12.71
N LYS A 165 23.36 -3.53 -11.71
CA LYS A 165 23.80 -4.77 -11.05
C LYS A 165 22.76 -5.28 -10.06
N TYR A 166 21.56 -5.63 -10.57
CA TYR A 166 20.56 -6.34 -9.78
C TYR A 166 20.84 -7.84 -9.77
N LYS A 167 20.62 -8.48 -8.64
CA LYS A 167 20.45 -9.93 -8.52
C LYS A 167 18.96 -10.22 -8.41
N SER A 168 18.47 -11.23 -9.15
CA SER A 168 17.10 -11.68 -9.06
C SER A 168 17.03 -13.13 -8.58
N TYR A 169 16.07 -13.40 -7.70
CA TYR A 169 15.76 -14.73 -7.21
C TYR A 169 14.32 -14.81 -6.71
N ILE A 170 13.86 -16.01 -6.38
CA ILE A 170 12.55 -16.24 -5.79
C ILE A 170 12.69 -16.27 -4.28
N ASP A 171 11.95 -15.41 -3.59
CA ASP A 171 11.89 -15.33 -2.14
C ASP A 171 10.42 -15.33 -1.67
N ASN A 172 10.06 -16.29 -0.81
CA ASN A 172 8.71 -16.42 -0.25
C ASN A 172 7.57 -16.33 -1.29
N LYS A 173 7.71 -17.06 -2.40
CA LYS A 173 6.77 -17.05 -3.52
C LYS A 173 6.57 -15.69 -4.18
N ARG A 174 7.57 -14.85 -4.15
CA ARG A 174 7.65 -13.57 -4.88
C ARG A 174 8.96 -13.52 -5.65
N TYR A 175 9.03 -12.76 -6.71
CA TYR A 175 10.32 -12.37 -7.25
C TYR A 175 10.95 -11.33 -6.35
N LYS A 176 12.27 -11.40 -6.20
CA LYS A 176 13.05 -10.40 -5.49
C LYS A 176 14.14 -9.86 -6.39
N LEU A 177 14.24 -8.54 -6.48
CA LEU A 177 15.40 -7.83 -7.00
C LEU A 177 16.20 -7.27 -5.82
N GLU A 178 17.50 -7.45 -5.84
CA GLU A 178 18.42 -6.95 -4.84
C GLU A 178 19.56 -6.22 -5.51
N THR A 179 19.87 -5.01 -5.04
CA THR A 179 21.10 -4.28 -5.39
C THR A 179 21.72 -3.71 -4.14
N LYS A 180 23.04 -3.64 -4.13
CA LYS A 180 23.85 -3.09 -3.05
C LYS A 180 24.90 -2.19 -3.61
N ASN A 181 25.06 -1.04 -2.99
CA ASN A 181 26.17 -0.15 -3.24
C ASN A 181 26.73 0.39 -1.90
N ASP A 182 27.75 1.23 -1.98
CA ASP A 182 28.40 1.78 -0.78
C ASP A 182 27.48 2.68 0.07
N PHE A 183 26.34 3.07 -0.44
CA PHE A 183 25.40 4.00 0.18
C PHE A 183 24.13 3.32 0.66
N LEU A 184 23.57 2.44 -0.18
CA LEU A 184 22.24 1.86 0.05
C LEU A 184 22.19 0.38 -0.32
N ASP A 185 21.50 -0.40 0.50
CA ASP A 185 20.95 -1.70 0.13
C ASP A 185 19.49 -1.52 -0.25
N LYS A 186 19.11 -2.03 -1.43
CA LYS A 186 17.76 -1.93 -1.97
C LYS A 186 17.24 -3.32 -2.27
N ASN A 187 16.08 -3.66 -1.70
CA ASN A 187 15.39 -4.92 -1.90
C ASN A 187 13.96 -4.64 -2.40
N ILE A 188 13.54 -5.31 -3.45
CA ILE A 188 12.24 -5.11 -4.08
C ILE A 188 11.59 -6.46 -4.26
N TRP A 189 10.42 -6.68 -3.65
CA TRP A 189 9.62 -7.88 -3.85
C TRP A 189 8.49 -7.61 -4.82
N ILE A 190 8.43 -8.41 -5.86
CA ILE A 190 7.54 -8.26 -7.01
C ILE A 190 6.53 -9.39 -7.01
N LEU A 191 5.27 -9.06 -7.19
CA LEU A 191 4.15 -10.00 -7.24
C LEU A 191 4.19 -10.78 -8.56
N PRO A 192 4.21 -12.12 -8.56
CA PRO A 192 4.46 -12.91 -9.77
C PRO A 192 3.33 -12.85 -10.80
N GLU A 193 2.10 -12.55 -10.38
CA GLU A 193 0.94 -12.54 -11.28
C GLU A 193 0.75 -11.22 -12.01
N THR A 194 1.21 -10.13 -11.42
CA THR A 194 0.96 -8.77 -11.89
C THR A 194 2.22 -7.99 -12.19
N PHE A 195 3.37 -8.50 -11.78
CA PHE A 195 4.68 -7.83 -11.82
C PHE A 195 4.69 -6.45 -11.14
N LYS A 196 3.71 -6.20 -10.27
CA LYS A 196 3.70 -5.00 -9.43
C LYS A 196 4.64 -5.18 -8.24
N ILE A 197 5.22 -4.08 -7.80
CA ILE A 197 5.98 -4.04 -6.55
C ILE A 197 5.01 -4.25 -5.39
N GLY A 198 5.22 -5.29 -4.60
CA GLY A 198 4.44 -5.56 -3.39
C GLY A 198 5.13 -5.05 -2.12
N GLU A 199 6.47 -4.96 -2.17
CA GLU A 199 7.25 -4.47 -1.03
C GLU A 199 8.57 -3.88 -1.53
N TYR A 200 9.00 -2.82 -0.86
CA TYR A 200 10.22 -2.09 -1.16
C TYR A 200 10.94 -1.81 0.14
N ASN A 201 12.21 -2.17 0.22
CA ASN A 201 13.02 -1.92 1.40
C ASN A 201 14.34 -1.25 1.00
N ILE A 202 14.65 -0.16 1.66
CA ILE A 202 15.92 0.58 1.51
C ILE A 202 16.57 0.64 2.87
N LYS A 203 17.84 0.31 2.93
CA LYS A 203 18.66 0.43 4.12
C LYS A 203 19.88 1.28 3.83
N ASP A 204 20.17 2.22 4.72
CA ASP A 204 21.37 3.04 4.66
C ASP A 204 22.58 2.21 5.11
N ASN A 205 23.59 2.09 4.24
CA ASN A 205 24.84 1.37 4.51
C ASN A 205 25.89 2.21 5.22
N LYS A 206 25.78 3.55 5.16
CA LYS A 206 26.79 4.43 5.76
C LYS A 206 26.66 4.49 7.28
N THR A 207 25.44 4.69 7.75
CA THR A 207 25.17 4.85 9.19
C THR A 207 24.66 3.59 9.84
N ASN A 208 24.27 2.57 9.04
CA ASN A 208 23.62 1.33 9.47
C ASN A 208 22.37 1.55 10.33
N SER A 209 21.79 2.74 10.28
CA SER A 209 20.73 3.15 11.20
C SER A 209 19.40 3.42 10.51
N GLY A 210 19.41 3.96 9.29
CA GLY A 210 18.20 4.30 8.56
C GLY A 210 17.65 3.13 7.75
N GLU A 211 16.38 2.82 7.95
CA GLU A 211 15.66 1.82 7.15
C GLU A 211 14.27 2.35 6.79
N LEU A 212 13.90 2.14 5.54
CA LEU A 212 12.61 2.46 4.99
C LEU A 212 12.00 1.21 4.37
N THR A 213 10.80 0.86 4.79
CA THR A 213 10.00 -0.21 4.17
C THR A 213 8.67 0.35 3.68
N LEU A 214 8.33 0.06 2.43
CA LEU A 214 7.02 0.33 1.86
C LEU A 214 6.35 -0.99 1.50
N LYS A 215 5.06 -1.13 1.83
CA LYS A 215 4.23 -2.26 1.40
C LYS A 215 3.06 -1.73 0.61
N TYR A 216 2.79 -2.38 -0.51
CA TYR A 216 1.75 -2.02 -1.45
C TYR A 216 0.70 -3.12 -1.51
N GLU A 217 -0.52 -2.77 -1.22
CA GLU A 217 -1.61 -3.72 -1.06
C GLU A 217 -2.90 -3.21 -1.73
N ASN A 218 -3.87 -4.12 -1.86
CA ASN A 218 -5.21 -3.81 -2.37
C ASN A 218 -5.17 -3.14 -3.76
N PHE A 219 -4.51 -3.78 -4.72
CA PHE A 219 -4.40 -3.25 -6.08
C PHE A 219 -5.77 -3.17 -6.76
N GLN A 220 -6.08 -2.01 -7.29
CA GLN A 220 -7.29 -1.73 -8.06
C GLN A 220 -6.93 -1.39 -9.50
N ASN A 221 -7.74 -1.86 -10.44
CA ASN A 221 -7.61 -1.47 -11.85
C ASN A 221 -8.20 -0.07 -12.05
N ILE A 222 -7.38 0.86 -12.49
CA ILE A 222 -7.75 2.22 -12.86
C ILE A 222 -7.39 2.40 -14.34
N ASP A 223 -8.39 2.44 -15.19
CA ASP A 223 -8.24 2.59 -16.64
C ASP A 223 -7.21 1.63 -17.26
N GLY A 224 -7.29 0.35 -16.88
CA GLY A 224 -6.43 -0.71 -17.43
C GLY A 224 -5.07 -0.87 -16.73
N LYS A 225 -4.71 -0.02 -15.79
CA LYS A 225 -3.46 -0.11 -15.01
C LYS A 225 -3.75 -0.37 -13.52
N LEU A 226 -2.95 -1.23 -12.90
CA LEU A 226 -3.08 -1.54 -11.46
C LEU A 226 -2.38 -0.48 -10.60
N LEU A 227 -3.13 0.08 -9.65
CA LEU A 227 -2.65 1.01 -8.63
C LEU A 227 -2.86 0.40 -7.23
N PRO A 228 -1.87 0.43 -6.32
CA PRO A 228 -2.09 0.05 -4.93
C PRO A 228 -2.99 1.09 -4.25
N THR A 229 -4.05 0.64 -3.59
CA THR A 229 -4.94 1.55 -2.86
C THR A 229 -4.63 1.59 -1.37
N ARG A 230 -3.71 0.77 -0.90
CA ARG A 230 -3.17 0.80 0.46
C ARG A 230 -1.65 0.77 0.42
N ILE A 231 -1.04 1.78 1.03
CA ILE A 231 0.41 1.89 1.18
C ILE A 231 0.71 1.95 2.67
N VAL A 232 1.62 1.10 3.12
CA VAL A 232 2.16 1.13 4.47
C VAL A 232 3.62 1.53 4.39
N PHE A 233 3.96 2.57 5.10
CA PHE A 233 5.27 3.18 5.16
C PHE A 233 5.83 3.03 6.57
N ASP A 234 6.89 2.28 6.72
CA ASP A 234 7.62 2.09 7.97
C ASP A 234 9.03 2.67 7.81
N ALA A 235 9.34 3.63 8.64
CA ALA A 235 10.64 4.27 8.63
C ALA A 235 11.27 4.26 10.02
N SER A 236 12.53 3.85 10.11
CA SER A 236 13.28 3.86 11.35
C SER A 236 14.59 4.63 11.19
N ASN A 237 14.96 5.39 12.22
CA ASN A 237 16.22 6.11 12.33
C ASN A 237 16.55 7.05 11.14
N ILE A 238 15.53 7.63 10.49
CA ILE A 238 15.71 8.51 9.31
C ILE A 238 16.16 9.91 9.73
N ILE A 239 15.85 10.34 10.94
CA ILE A 239 16.22 11.68 11.43
C ILE A 239 17.19 11.50 12.60
N GLY A 240 18.42 11.93 12.40
CA GLY A 240 19.63 11.80 13.20
C GLY A 240 19.57 12.15 14.69
N SER A 241 18.78 11.48 15.49
CA SER A 241 18.97 11.46 16.93
C SER A 241 19.60 10.14 17.35
N GLN A 242 20.84 10.22 17.84
CA GLN A 242 21.60 9.04 18.29
C GLN A 242 20.93 8.30 19.48
N ASP A 243 19.96 8.90 20.16
CA ASP A 243 19.40 8.38 21.42
C ASP A 243 17.97 7.86 21.35
N ASN A 244 17.24 8.04 20.27
CA ASN A 244 15.87 7.53 20.13
C ASN A 244 15.68 6.84 18.79
N LYS A 245 15.44 5.54 18.78
CA LYS A 245 14.92 4.78 17.64
C LYS A 245 13.50 5.28 17.32
N SER A 246 13.43 6.40 16.60
CA SER A 246 12.15 6.90 16.13
C SER A 246 11.65 5.97 15.01
N VAL A 247 10.53 5.31 15.25
CA VAL A 247 9.80 4.55 14.25
C VAL A 247 8.62 5.39 13.82
N ILE A 248 8.56 5.71 12.54
CA ILE A 248 7.42 6.37 11.91
C ILE A 248 6.66 5.30 11.16
N HIS A 249 5.37 5.13 11.50
CA HIS A 249 4.48 4.26 10.76
C HIS A 249 3.34 5.09 10.17
N VAL A 250 3.24 5.09 8.85
CA VAL A 250 2.21 5.80 8.09
C VAL A 250 1.47 4.83 7.20
N GLU A 251 0.16 4.82 7.29
CA GLU A 251 -0.71 4.11 6.36
C GLU A 251 -1.47 5.13 5.52
N ILE A 252 -1.42 4.96 4.21
CA ILE A 252 -2.19 5.77 3.25
C ILE A 252 -3.18 4.86 2.54
N ILE A 253 -4.45 5.27 2.49
CA ILE A 253 -5.52 4.55 1.81
C ILE A 253 -6.11 5.49 0.76
N TYR A 254 -6.11 5.06 -0.51
CA TYR A 254 -6.70 5.78 -1.63
C TYR A 254 -8.15 5.38 -1.84
N SER A 255 -8.96 6.36 -2.22
CA SER A 255 -10.33 6.19 -2.70
C SER A 255 -10.69 7.29 -3.71
N ASP A 256 -11.77 7.11 -4.47
CA ASP A 256 -12.24 8.09 -5.46
C ASP A 256 -11.11 8.53 -6.41
N ILE A 257 -10.42 7.56 -7.01
CA ILE A 257 -9.24 7.80 -7.84
C ILE A 257 -9.69 8.22 -9.24
N LYS A 258 -9.12 9.31 -9.73
CA LYS A 258 -9.32 9.86 -11.07
C LYS A 258 -7.99 10.05 -11.76
N ARG A 259 -7.92 9.64 -13.03
CA ARG A 259 -6.70 9.65 -13.82
C ARG A 259 -6.89 10.53 -15.06
N ASN A 260 -5.87 11.32 -15.38
CA ASN A 260 -5.77 12.14 -16.59
C ASN A 260 -6.90 13.19 -16.76
N GLU A 261 -7.55 13.59 -15.66
CA GLU A 261 -8.44 14.75 -15.64
C GLU A 261 -7.63 16.04 -15.46
N VAL A 262 -8.15 17.15 -16.01
CA VAL A 262 -7.56 18.49 -15.80
C VAL A 262 -7.81 18.91 -14.35
N MET A 263 -6.76 19.38 -13.67
CA MET A 263 -6.85 19.77 -12.27
C MET A 263 -6.01 21.01 -11.95
N GLU A 264 -6.34 21.65 -10.85
CA GLU A 264 -5.62 22.79 -10.32
C GLU A 264 -4.91 22.43 -9.01
N PHE A 265 -3.83 23.15 -8.71
CA PHE A 265 -3.00 22.97 -7.52
C PHE A 265 -2.99 24.25 -6.67
N PRO A 266 -4.13 24.65 -6.07
CA PRO A 266 -4.23 25.93 -5.37
C PRO A 266 -3.36 25.92 -4.11
N PHE A 267 -2.47 26.92 -3.98
CA PHE A 267 -1.59 27.08 -2.83
C PHE A 267 -1.43 28.54 -2.45
N ASN A 268 -2.32 29.03 -1.58
CA ASN A 268 -2.33 30.41 -1.11
C ASN A 268 -1.91 30.47 0.35
N ILE A 269 -0.87 31.22 0.64
CA ILE A 269 -0.40 31.51 1.99
C ILE A 269 -1.08 32.77 2.49
N SER A 270 -1.71 32.70 3.64
CA SER A 270 -2.31 33.88 4.28
C SER A 270 -1.22 34.85 4.76
N PRO A 271 -1.37 36.15 4.56
CA PRO A 271 -0.42 37.14 5.12
C PRO A 271 -0.40 37.17 6.67
N LYS A 272 -1.32 36.47 7.31
CA LYS A 272 -1.38 36.33 8.78
C LYS A 272 -0.56 35.12 9.29
N PHE A 273 0.07 34.36 8.40
CA PHE A 273 0.86 33.17 8.78
C PHE A 273 2.34 33.57 8.89
N GLU A 274 3.00 32.97 9.86
CA GLU A 274 4.42 33.16 10.10
C GLU A 274 5.23 32.09 9.37
N GLN A 275 6.32 32.53 8.72
CA GLN A 275 7.24 31.60 8.10
C GLN A 275 8.07 30.92 9.19
N ILE A 276 8.24 29.59 9.04
CA ILE A 276 9.13 28.80 9.87
C ILE A 276 10.26 28.24 9.02
N LEU A 277 11.42 28.07 9.62
CA LEU A 277 12.52 27.27 9.10
C LEU A 277 12.57 25.96 9.89
N ILE A 278 13.07 24.90 9.26
CA ILE A 278 13.16 23.58 9.91
C ILE A 278 14.52 23.44 10.61
N TRP A 279 15.54 24.16 10.09
CA TRP A 279 16.91 24.19 10.61
C TRP A 279 17.40 25.63 10.83
#